data_0626901392f93774b4b6c505a2fb25ee
#
_entry.id   0626901392f93774b4b6c505a2fb25ee
#
_cell.length_a   1.000
_cell.length_b   1.000
_cell.length_c   1.000
_cell.angle_alpha   90.00
_cell.angle_beta   90.00
_cell.angle_gamma   90.00
#
_symmetry.space_group_name_H-M   'P 1'
#
loop_
_entity.id
_entity.type
_entity.pdbx_description
1 polymer ?
#
loop_
_entity_poly.entity_id
_entity_poly.type
_entity_poly.pdbx_seq_one_letter_code
_entity_poly.pdbx_strand_id
1 'polypeptide(L)'
;MLRAKVLLVGPRESGKSVLANFVSESTEGICSYSPTQGVRILEYEKPNLNGNSKGAACRFELWDCSGDQKFETCWPALMKDSHGVIIIFNPELPSHLKEIEMWYSCFVQQQPLLDSQCLLVAHHKPGSAGDTENLSLAYPLNKLKLIHSNLEEDPEDVRMEFIKYFKSIINIINESREREEMSIIS
;
A
#
# COMPACT_ATOMS: atom_id res chain seq x y z
N MET A 1 16.29 7.64 -12.72
CA MET A 1 15.72 7.02 -11.49
C MET A 1 14.22 6.92 -11.61
N LEU A 2 13.67 5.71 -11.41
CA LEU A 2 12.23 5.51 -11.37
C LEU A 2 11.67 5.97 -10.03
N ARG A 3 10.54 6.67 -10.08
CA ARG A 3 9.80 7.06 -8.89
C ARG A 3 8.41 6.43 -8.94
N ALA A 4 7.99 5.85 -7.83
CA ALA A 4 6.68 5.26 -7.70
C ALA A 4 5.96 5.85 -6.48
N LYS A 5 4.76 6.33 -6.69
CA LYS A 5 3.90 6.85 -5.63
C LYS A 5 2.88 5.78 -5.24
N VAL A 6 2.92 5.34 -3.99
CA VAL A 6 2.02 4.33 -3.45
C VAL A 6 1.28 4.90 -2.25
N LEU A 7 -0.05 4.82 -2.27
CA LEU A 7 -0.89 5.30 -1.19
C LEU A 7 -1.18 4.18 -0.20
N LEU A 8 -1.04 4.45 1.09
CA LEU A 8 -1.49 3.58 2.16
C LEU A 8 -2.76 4.17 2.74
N VAL A 9 -3.86 3.47 2.58
CA VAL A 9 -5.18 3.91 3.03
C VAL A 9 -5.84 2.84 3.89
N GLY A 10 -6.89 3.20 4.57
CA GLY A 10 -7.64 2.27 5.40
C GLY A 10 -8.18 2.94 6.66
N PRO A 11 -8.96 2.20 7.44
CA PRO A 11 -9.56 2.72 8.66
C PRO A 11 -8.56 3.28 9.65
N ARG A 12 -9.02 4.14 10.52
CA ARG A 12 -8.23 4.61 11.67
C ARG A 12 -7.84 3.41 12.54
N GLU A 13 -6.64 3.48 13.12
CA GLU A 13 -6.10 2.43 14.01
C GLU A 13 -5.91 1.06 13.35
N SER A 14 -5.80 1.02 12.02
CA SER A 14 -5.56 -0.22 11.30
C SER A 14 -4.09 -0.65 11.27
N GLY A 15 -3.17 0.24 11.65
CA GLY A 15 -1.73 -0.04 11.66
C GLY A 15 -0.99 0.49 10.44
N LYS A 16 -1.58 1.41 9.68
CA LYS A 16 -0.94 1.98 8.48
C LYS A 16 0.43 2.58 8.76
N SER A 17 0.53 3.43 9.79
CA SER A 17 1.79 4.10 10.13
C SER A 17 2.86 3.12 10.60
N VAL A 18 2.47 2.10 11.35
CA VAL A 18 3.38 1.04 11.80
C VAL A 18 3.95 0.28 10.61
N LEU A 19 3.09 -0.10 9.67
CA LEU A 19 3.52 -0.80 8.45
C LEU A 19 4.34 0.10 7.54
N ALA A 20 3.97 1.37 7.40
CA ALA A 20 4.74 2.34 6.61
C ALA A 20 6.16 2.49 7.16
N ASN A 21 6.31 2.63 8.47
CA ASN A 21 7.62 2.70 9.12
C ASN A 21 8.43 1.41 8.91
N PHE A 22 7.79 0.27 9.07
CA PHE A 22 8.44 -1.04 8.88
C PHE A 22 8.95 -1.22 7.46
N VAL A 23 8.12 -0.94 6.47
CA VAL A 23 8.46 -1.12 5.05
C VAL A 23 9.53 -0.14 4.60
N SER A 24 9.46 1.10 5.05
CA SER A 24 10.45 2.14 4.69
C SER A 24 11.73 2.07 5.51
N GLU A 25 11.81 1.14 6.46
CA GLU A 25 12.93 1.02 7.41
C GLU A 25 13.15 2.29 8.23
N SER A 26 12.10 3.08 8.40
CA SER A 26 12.14 4.31 9.21
C SER A 26 12.09 3.97 10.69
N THR A 27 12.97 4.62 11.45
CA THR A 27 12.98 4.51 12.92
C THR A 27 12.15 5.59 13.60
N GLU A 28 11.62 6.53 12.84
CA GLU A 28 10.81 7.60 13.39
C GLU A 28 9.44 7.10 13.85
N GLY A 29 9.06 7.44 15.05
CA GLY A 29 7.70 7.22 15.55
C GLY A 29 7.44 5.91 16.29
N ILE A 30 8.47 5.16 16.67
CA ILE A 30 8.28 3.92 17.44
C ILE A 30 7.71 4.17 18.85
N CYS A 31 7.83 5.38 19.38
CA CYS A 31 7.60 5.66 20.79
C CYS A 31 6.27 6.31 21.16
N SER A 32 5.45 6.76 20.22
CA SER A 32 4.13 7.30 20.54
C SER A 32 3.17 7.19 19.38
N TYR A 33 2.02 6.55 19.63
CA TYR A 33 0.93 6.58 18.70
C TYR A 33 0.37 8.00 18.64
N SER A 34 0.56 8.68 17.52
CA SER A 34 -0.19 9.88 17.19
C SER A 34 -0.89 9.66 15.84
N PRO A 35 -2.21 9.92 15.76
CA PRO A 35 -2.91 9.78 14.48
C PRO A 35 -2.27 10.66 13.41
N THR A 36 -2.13 10.11 12.21
CA THR A 36 -1.65 10.88 11.06
C THR A 36 -2.64 11.99 10.74
N GLN A 37 -2.16 13.22 10.71
CA GLN A 37 -2.98 14.36 10.34
C GLN A 37 -2.77 14.67 8.85
N GLY A 38 -3.75 14.30 8.04
CA GLY A 38 -3.69 14.48 6.60
C GLY A 38 -2.91 13.36 5.93
N VAL A 39 -1.63 13.60 5.64
CA VAL A 39 -0.75 12.64 4.98
C VAL A 39 0.67 12.77 5.50
N ARG A 40 1.35 11.63 5.56
CA ARG A 40 2.78 11.56 5.86
C ARG A 40 3.48 10.83 4.72
N ILE A 41 4.51 11.45 4.15
CA ILE A 41 5.23 10.89 3.01
C ILE A 41 6.56 10.32 3.49
N LEU A 42 6.76 9.02 3.27
CA LEU A 42 8.01 8.33 3.57
C LEU A 42 8.70 7.95 2.26
N GLU A 43 9.96 8.28 2.14
CA GLU A 43 10.76 7.88 0.99
C GLU A 43 11.53 6.59 1.30
N TYR A 44 11.54 5.69 0.33
CA TYR A 44 12.21 4.40 0.43
C TYR A 44 12.92 4.11 -0.88
N GLU A 45 14.24 3.96 -0.81
CA GLU A 45 15.05 3.59 -1.96
C GLU A 45 15.50 2.14 -1.84
N LYS A 46 15.31 1.38 -2.90
CA LYS A 46 15.85 0.02 -2.97
C LYS A 46 16.61 -0.15 -4.28
N PRO A 47 17.91 -0.45 -4.21
CA PRO A 47 18.68 -0.79 -5.39
C PRO A 47 18.24 -2.15 -5.93
N ASN A 48 18.29 -2.31 -7.25
CA ASN A 48 18.09 -3.58 -7.95
C ASN A 48 16.67 -4.20 -7.93
N LEU A 49 15.62 -3.46 -7.63
CA LEU A 49 14.26 -3.96 -7.81
C LEU A 49 13.91 -4.16 -9.30
N ASN A 50 14.64 -3.53 -10.20
CA ASN A 50 14.39 -3.58 -11.64
C ASN A 50 14.88 -4.84 -12.35
N GLY A 51 15.57 -5.77 -11.67
CA GLY A 51 16.12 -6.95 -12.31
C GLY A 51 17.19 -6.67 -13.37
N ASN A 52 17.49 -5.42 -13.65
CA ASN A 52 18.54 -5.01 -14.56
C ASN A 52 19.84 -4.76 -13.79
N SER A 53 20.88 -5.45 -14.20
CA SER A 53 22.21 -5.37 -13.60
C SER A 53 22.88 -4.00 -13.69
N LYS A 54 22.20 -2.99 -14.18
CA LYS A 54 22.75 -1.63 -14.36
C LYS A 54 22.48 -0.68 -13.21
N GLY A 55 22.10 -1.17 -12.05
CA GLY A 55 22.11 -0.38 -10.81
C GLY A 55 21.16 0.81 -10.74
N ALA A 56 20.07 0.82 -11.52
CA ALA A 56 19.06 1.85 -11.41
C ALA A 56 18.27 1.68 -10.11
N ALA A 57 18.47 2.56 -9.15
CA ALA A 57 17.70 2.58 -7.92
C ALA A 57 16.27 3.04 -8.21
N CYS A 58 15.29 2.42 -7.53
CA CYS A 58 13.91 2.85 -7.55
C CYS A 58 13.59 3.55 -6.25
N ARG A 59 12.99 4.74 -6.34
CA ARG A 59 12.51 5.48 -5.19
C ARG A 59 11.01 5.32 -5.07
N PHE A 60 10.58 4.81 -3.93
CA PHE A 60 9.17 4.75 -3.58
C PHE A 60 8.81 5.87 -2.64
N GLU A 61 7.72 6.54 -2.94
CA GLU A 61 7.07 7.45 -2.01
C GLU A 61 5.87 6.71 -1.43
N LEU A 62 5.91 6.41 -0.12
CA LEU A 62 4.81 5.82 0.61
C LEU A 62 4.01 6.95 1.26
N TRP A 63 2.81 7.16 0.76
CA TRP A 63 1.92 8.22 1.26
C TRP A 63 0.98 7.60 2.29
N ASP A 64 1.37 7.70 3.56
CA ASP A 64 0.57 7.23 4.69
C ASP A 64 -0.58 8.22 4.94
N CYS A 65 -1.74 7.90 4.40
CA CYS A 65 -2.90 8.78 4.44
C CYS A 65 -3.70 8.57 5.73
N SER A 66 -4.22 9.67 6.29
CA SER A 66 -5.05 9.60 7.47
C SER A 66 -6.31 8.76 7.21
N GLY A 67 -6.66 7.88 8.16
CA GLY A 67 -7.92 7.15 8.14
C GLY A 67 -9.14 7.96 8.56
N ASP A 68 -8.96 9.24 8.86
CA ASP A 68 -10.05 10.11 9.27
C ASP A 68 -10.74 10.73 8.06
N GLN A 69 -12.05 10.51 7.93
CA GLN A 69 -12.83 11.00 6.81
C GLN A 69 -12.94 12.54 6.76
N LYS A 70 -12.56 13.24 7.81
CA LYS A 70 -12.52 14.72 7.78
C LYS A 70 -11.54 15.27 6.73
N PHE A 71 -10.60 14.45 6.26
CA PHE A 71 -9.64 14.81 5.20
C PHE A 71 -10.11 14.43 3.79
N GLU A 72 -11.37 14.04 3.63
CA GLU A 72 -11.92 13.59 2.35
C GLU A 72 -11.75 14.62 1.23
N THR A 73 -11.81 15.90 1.55
CA THR A 73 -11.62 16.97 0.56
C THR A 73 -10.22 16.99 -0.04
N CYS A 74 -9.24 16.39 0.64
CA CYS A 74 -7.86 16.29 0.18
C CYS A 74 -7.61 15.05 -0.69
N TRP A 75 -8.52 14.07 -0.69
CA TRP A 75 -8.31 12.79 -1.38
C TRP A 75 -8.02 12.91 -2.88
N PRO A 76 -8.72 13.77 -3.65
CA PRO A 76 -8.37 13.93 -5.06
C PRO A 76 -6.92 14.32 -5.32
N ALA A 77 -6.37 15.20 -4.48
CA ALA A 77 -4.97 15.60 -4.58
C ALA A 77 -4.01 14.46 -4.20
N LEU A 78 -4.39 13.65 -3.20
CA LEU A 78 -3.60 12.48 -2.80
C LEU A 78 -3.56 11.43 -3.90
N MET A 79 -4.67 11.21 -4.60
CA MET A 79 -4.79 10.20 -5.65
C MET A 79 -4.04 10.56 -6.93
N LYS A 80 -3.78 11.83 -7.17
CA LYS A 80 -3.18 12.28 -8.42
C LYS A 80 -1.82 11.61 -8.65
N ASP A 81 -1.66 11.03 -9.84
CA ASP A 81 -0.43 10.38 -10.29
C ASP A 81 0.05 9.24 -9.39
N SER A 82 -0.87 8.58 -8.67
CA SER A 82 -0.51 7.40 -7.89
C SER A 82 -0.35 6.17 -8.78
N HIS A 83 0.60 5.31 -8.43
CA HIS A 83 0.90 4.07 -9.15
C HIS A 83 0.33 2.84 -8.47
N GLY A 84 0.00 2.95 -7.19
CA GLY A 84 -0.56 1.84 -6.44
C GLY A 84 -1.27 2.29 -5.17
N VAL A 85 -2.12 1.41 -4.65
CA VAL A 85 -2.87 1.63 -3.42
C VAL A 85 -2.78 0.38 -2.55
N ILE A 86 -2.40 0.57 -1.31
CA ILE A 86 -2.39 -0.49 -0.29
C ILE A 86 -3.49 -0.17 0.72
N ILE A 87 -4.46 -1.06 0.87
CA ILE A 87 -5.54 -0.91 1.84
C ILE A 87 -5.22 -1.78 3.06
N ILE A 88 -5.05 -1.16 4.20
CA ILE A 88 -4.67 -1.81 5.46
C ILE A 88 -5.85 -1.78 6.42
N PHE A 89 -6.18 -2.93 7.00
CA PHE A 89 -7.30 -3.05 7.92
C PHE A 89 -7.00 -4.07 9.01
N ASN A 90 -7.71 -3.95 10.13
CA ASN A 90 -7.67 -4.93 11.20
C ASN A 90 -8.79 -5.97 10.97
N PRO A 91 -8.45 -7.24 10.67
CA PRO A 91 -9.46 -8.24 10.32
C PRO A 91 -10.35 -8.66 11.48
N GLU A 92 -9.96 -8.33 12.72
CA GLU A 92 -10.76 -8.62 13.90
C GLU A 92 -11.90 -7.63 14.14
N LEU A 93 -11.87 -6.46 13.46
CA LEU A 93 -12.88 -5.43 13.64
C LEU A 93 -13.90 -5.46 12.50
N PRO A 94 -15.17 -5.83 12.79
CA PRO A 94 -16.22 -5.84 11.75
C PRO A 94 -16.44 -4.48 11.09
N SER A 95 -16.22 -3.38 11.82
CA SER A 95 -16.31 -2.03 11.27
C SER A 95 -15.28 -1.79 10.19
N HIS A 96 -14.06 -2.34 10.34
CA HIS A 96 -13.03 -2.24 9.32
C HIS A 96 -13.41 -3.00 8.04
N LEU A 97 -14.01 -4.19 8.18
CA LEU A 97 -14.43 -4.98 7.03
C LEU A 97 -15.47 -4.28 6.17
N LYS A 98 -16.30 -3.43 6.76
CA LYS A 98 -17.25 -2.58 6.03
C LYS A 98 -16.57 -1.36 5.42
N GLU A 99 -15.68 -0.74 6.17
CA GLU A 99 -15.05 0.51 5.75
C GLU A 99 -14.11 0.33 4.56
N ILE A 100 -13.45 -0.82 4.43
CA ILE A 100 -12.55 -1.07 3.31
C ILE A 100 -13.24 -1.06 1.95
N GLU A 101 -14.53 -1.34 1.89
CA GLU A 101 -15.31 -1.21 0.66
C GLU A 101 -15.33 0.25 0.18
N MET A 102 -15.49 1.18 1.11
CA MET A 102 -15.45 2.61 0.82
C MET A 102 -14.05 3.05 0.35
N TRP A 103 -12.99 2.59 1.04
CA TRP A 103 -11.62 2.90 0.64
C TRP A 103 -11.30 2.39 -0.76
N TYR A 104 -11.73 1.17 -1.08
CA TYR A 104 -11.59 0.61 -2.42
C TYR A 104 -12.34 1.44 -3.46
N SER A 105 -13.59 1.79 -3.20
CA SER A 105 -14.42 2.57 -4.11
C SER A 105 -13.81 3.95 -4.37
N CYS A 106 -13.34 4.64 -3.33
CA CYS A 106 -12.81 6.00 -3.47
C CYS A 106 -11.41 6.05 -4.05
N PHE A 107 -10.53 5.11 -3.68
CA PHE A 107 -9.11 5.19 -4.02
C PHE A 107 -8.69 4.29 -5.18
N VAL A 108 -9.45 3.24 -5.50
CA VAL A 108 -9.11 2.31 -6.56
C VAL A 108 -10.05 2.44 -7.73
N GLN A 109 -11.35 2.35 -7.52
CA GLN A 109 -12.34 2.40 -8.63
C GLN A 109 -12.39 3.74 -9.34
N GLN A 110 -12.07 4.83 -8.65
CA GLN A 110 -12.06 6.17 -9.24
C GLN A 110 -10.76 6.51 -9.98
N GLN A 111 -9.81 5.59 -9.98
CA GLN A 111 -8.55 5.74 -10.68
C GLN A 111 -8.40 4.67 -11.77
N PRO A 112 -7.63 4.92 -12.84
CA PRO A 112 -7.37 3.89 -13.85
C PRO A 112 -6.28 2.91 -13.36
N LEU A 113 -6.49 2.29 -12.20
CA LEU A 113 -5.58 1.31 -11.64
C LEU A 113 -6.06 -0.12 -11.92
N LEU A 114 -5.11 -0.99 -12.26
CA LEU A 114 -5.37 -2.42 -12.41
C LEU A 114 -5.46 -3.09 -11.02
N ASP A 115 -6.12 -4.24 -10.96
CA ASP A 115 -6.21 -5.01 -9.72
C ASP A 115 -4.82 -5.37 -9.16
N SER A 116 -3.84 -5.60 -10.04
CA SER A 116 -2.45 -5.87 -9.64
C SER A 116 -1.73 -4.68 -9.00
N GLN A 117 -2.27 -3.47 -9.15
CA GLN A 117 -1.75 -2.26 -8.53
C GLN A 117 -2.36 -2.00 -7.16
N CYS A 118 -3.25 -2.86 -6.71
CA CYS A 118 -3.93 -2.75 -5.43
C CYS A 118 -3.60 -3.96 -4.54
N LEU A 119 -3.30 -3.71 -3.28
CA LEU A 119 -2.97 -4.75 -2.30
C LEU A 119 -3.83 -4.57 -1.06
N LEU A 120 -4.43 -5.66 -0.59
CA LEU A 120 -5.12 -5.68 0.71
C LEU A 120 -4.20 -6.29 1.77
N VAL A 121 -4.09 -5.62 2.90
CA VAL A 121 -3.29 -6.09 4.04
C VAL A 121 -4.17 -6.24 5.27
N ALA A 122 -4.41 -7.48 5.67
CA ALA A 122 -5.02 -7.79 6.96
C ALA A 122 -3.92 -7.75 8.02
N HIS A 123 -3.85 -6.63 8.75
CA HIS A 123 -2.80 -6.41 9.74
C HIS A 123 -3.22 -6.93 11.11
N HIS A 124 -2.47 -7.91 11.60
CA HIS A 124 -2.67 -8.49 12.93
C HIS A 124 -1.83 -7.75 13.96
N LYS A 125 -2.50 -7.13 14.92
CA LYS A 125 -1.81 -6.44 16.01
C LYS A 125 -1.21 -7.45 16.98
N PRO A 126 -0.12 -7.08 17.71
CA PRO A 126 0.47 -7.94 18.73
C PRO A 126 -0.56 -8.40 19.74
N GLY A 127 -0.53 -9.70 20.07
CA GLY A 127 -1.45 -10.28 21.04
C GLY A 127 -2.85 -10.58 20.51
N SER A 128 -3.10 -10.40 19.21
CA SER A 128 -4.37 -10.78 18.63
C SER A 128 -4.48 -12.31 18.56
N ALA A 129 -5.53 -12.86 19.17
CA ALA A 129 -5.75 -14.31 19.25
C ALA A 129 -6.71 -14.83 18.18
N GLY A 130 -7.01 -14.04 17.17
CA GLY A 130 -8.00 -14.39 16.15
C GLY A 130 -7.45 -15.32 15.07
N ASP A 131 -8.12 -16.43 14.86
CA ASP A 131 -7.91 -17.27 13.70
C ASP A 131 -8.63 -16.65 12.50
N THR A 132 -7.90 -15.80 11.78
CA THR A 132 -8.44 -15.09 10.60
C THR A 132 -7.95 -15.66 9.28
N GLU A 133 -7.39 -16.88 9.30
CA GLU A 133 -6.93 -17.56 8.09
C GLU A 133 -8.04 -17.79 7.07
N ASN A 134 -9.29 -17.83 7.52
CA ASN A 134 -10.47 -18.03 6.70
C ASN A 134 -11.22 -16.72 6.38
N LEU A 135 -10.52 -15.60 6.31
CA LEU A 135 -11.14 -14.33 5.97
C LEU A 135 -11.69 -14.36 4.53
N SER A 136 -13.00 -14.25 4.41
CA SER A 136 -13.68 -14.23 3.13
C SER A 136 -14.21 -12.83 2.85
N LEU A 137 -13.74 -12.24 1.76
CA LEU A 137 -14.18 -10.92 1.32
C LEU A 137 -15.15 -11.06 0.15
N ALA A 138 -16.15 -10.17 0.10
CA ALA A 138 -17.10 -10.13 -0.99
C ALA A 138 -16.50 -9.43 -2.23
N TYR A 139 -17.08 -9.72 -3.40
CA TYR A 139 -16.77 -9.00 -4.62
C TYR A 139 -17.04 -7.50 -4.44
N PRO A 140 -16.18 -6.56 -4.91
CA PRO A 140 -15.00 -6.82 -5.77
C PRO A 140 -13.69 -7.03 -5.02
N LEU A 141 -13.67 -6.95 -3.69
CA LEU A 141 -12.46 -7.05 -2.89
C LEU A 141 -11.78 -8.42 -2.99
N ASN A 142 -12.56 -9.47 -3.21
CA ASN A 142 -12.05 -10.83 -3.34
C ASN A 142 -11.19 -11.06 -4.59
N LYS A 143 -11.17 -10.13 -5.53
CA LYS A 143 -10.28 -10.19 -6.69
C LYS A 143 -8.86 -9.70 -6.38
N LEU A 144 -8.70 -8.95 -5.31
CA LEU A 144 -7.43 -8.33 -4.98
C LEU A 144 -6.55 -9.32 -4.22
N LYS A 145 -5.24 -9.16 -4.38
CA LYS A 145 -4.30 -9.92 -3.56
C LYS A 145 -4.46 -9.50 -2.11
N LEU A 146 -4.65 -10.48 -1.23
CA LEU A 146 -4.73 -10.31 0.21
C LEU A 146 -3.50 -10.93 0.87
N ILE A 147 -2.81 -10.16 1.69
CA ILE A 147 -1.75 -10.69 2.55
C ILE A 147 -2.13 -10.48 4.01
N HIS A 148 -1.64 -11.38 4.86
CA HIS A 148 -1.74 -11.24 6.31
C HIS A 148 -0.41 -10.77 6.85
N SER A 149 -0.41 -9.71 7.66
CA SER A 149 0.82 -9.20 8.26
C SER A 149 0.79 -9.36 9.77
N ASN A 150 1.85 -9.96 10.30
CA ASN A 150 2.11 -10.03 11.73
C ASN A 150 3.59 -9.72 11.95
N LEU A 151 3.88 -8.51 12.42
CA LEU A 151 5.26 -8.04 12.56
C LEU A 151 6.01 -8.69 13.72
N GLU A 152 5.30 -9.29 14.68
CA GLU A 152 5.93 -10.06 15.76
C GLU A 152 6.35 -11.45 15.32
N GLU A 153 5.47 -12.14 14.60
CA GLU A 153 5.66 -13.55 14.24
C GLU A 153 6.45 -13.74 12.95
N ASP A 154 6.10 -12.99 11.90
CA ASP A 154 6.62 -13.21 10.56
C ASP A 154 7.06 -11.91 9.86
N PRO A 155 7.98 -11.11 10.45
CA PRO A 155 8.37 -9.84 9.83
C PRO A 155 9.01 -10.01 8.45
N GLU A 156 9.78 -11.08 8.24
CA GLU A 156 10.44 -11.31 6.96
C GLU A 156 9.45 -11.67 5.84
N ASP A 157 8.41 -12.44 6.14
CA ASP A 157 7.36 -12.74 5.17
C ASP A 157 6.62 -11.48 4.76
N VAL A 158 6.32 -10.61 5.71
CA VAL A 158 5.69 -9.30 5.43
C VAL A 158 6.59 -8.48 4.50
N ARG A 159 7.88 -8.40 4.81
CA ARG A 159 8.84 -7.67 3.98
C ARG A 159 8.91 -8.22 2.56
N MET A 160 8.95 -9.54 2.41
CA MET A 160 9.00 -10.19 1.10
C MET A 160 7.74 -9.93 0.28
N GLU A 161 6.56 -9.97 0.89
CA GLU A 161 5.30 -9.70 0.20
C GLU A 161 5.22 -8.25 -0.30
N PHE A 162 5.69 -7.30 0.50
CA PHE A 162 5.77 -5.90 0.06
C PHE A 162 6.77 -5.73 -1.08
N ILE A 163 7.91 -6.40 -1.03
CA ILE A 163 8.91 -6.36 -2.13
C ILE A 163 8.30 -6.90 -3.43
N LYS A 164 7.57 -8.01 -3.37
CA LYS A 164 6.88 -8.56 -4.55
C LYS A 164 5.90 -7.55 -5.14
N TYR A 165 5.13 -6.88 -4.28
CA TYR A 165 4.20 -5.86 -4.70
C TYR A 165 4.92 -4.69 -5.37
N PHE A 166 5.98 -4.17 -4.77
CA PHE A 166 6.76 -3.07 -5.34
C PHE A 166 7.38 -3.43 -6.68
N LYS A 167 7.88 -4.67 -6.83
CA LYS A 167 8.39 -5.15 -8.12
C LYS A 167 7.30 -5.16 -9.19
N SER A 168 6.09 -5.57 -8.84
CA SER A 168 4.96 -5.54 -9.79
C SER A 168 4.61 -4.12 -10.22
N ILE A 169 4.64 -3.17 -9.30
CA ILE A 169 4.41 -1.75 -9.60
C ILE A 169 5.47 -1.21 -10.56
N ILE A 170 6.75 -1.53 -10.33
CA ILE A 170 7.84 -1.10 -11.21
C ILE A 170 7.68 -1.69 -12.61
N ASN A 171 7.31 -2.96 -12.72
CA ASN A 171 7.10 -3.59 -14.01
C ASN A 171 5.98 -2.90 -14.80
N ILE A 172 4.90 -2.52 -14.14
CA ILE A 172 3.79 -1.80 -14.77
C ILE A 172 4.25 -0.42 -15.26
N ILE A 173 5.03 0.30 -14.47
CA ILE A 173 5.58 1.61 -14.86
C ILE A 173 6.50 1.46 -16.08
N ASN A 174 7.38 0.47 -16.09
CA ASN A 174 8.29 0.22 -17.20
C ASN A 174 7.55 -0.13 -18.48
N GLU A 175 6.54 -1.01 -18.40
CA GLU A 175 5.71 -1.36 -19.54
C GLU A 175 4.98 -0.14 -20.12
N SER A 176 4.47 0.72 -19.26
CA SER A 176 3.80 1.96 -19.66
C SER A 176 4.77 2.91 -20.38
N ARG A 177 5.99 3.05 -19.87
CA ARG A 177 7.03 3.88 -20.51
C ARG A 177 7.44 3.34 -21.88
N GLU A 178 7.63 2.03 -21.98
CA GLU A 178 7.96 1.39 -23.26
C GLU A 178 6.88 1.62 -24.30
N ARG A 179 5.61 1.54 -23.93
CA ARG A 179 4.49 1.83 -24.83
C ARG A 179 4.47 3.29 -25.29
N GLU A 180 4.74 4.23 -24.40
CA GLU A 180 4.84 5.65 -24.73
C GLU A 180 5.98 5.91 -25.69
N GLU A 181 7.15 5.34 -25.46
CA GLU A 181 8.31 5.45 -26.35
C GLU A 181 8.01 4.89 -27.73
N MET A 182 7.38 3.73 -27.81
CA MET A 182 6.99 3.12 -29.10
C MET A 182 5.95 3.95 -29.85
N SER A 183 5.04 4.62 -29.14
CA SER A 183 4.03 5.48 -29.76
C SER A 183 4.64 6.75 -30.38
N ILE A 184 5.76 7.21 -29.85
CA ILE A 184 6.49 8.38 -30.37
C ILE A 184 7.28 8.02 -31.63
N ILE A 185 7.76 6.78 -31.74
CA ILE A 185 8.60 6.31 -32.85
C ILE A 185 7.77 5.88 -34.06
N SER A 186 6.53 5.50 -33.85
CA SER A 186 5.65 5.04 -34.94
C SER A 186 4.97 6.18 -35.71
#